data_7b0ea05c8bcbe19a8729a97345270497
#
_entry.id   7b0ea05c8bcbe19a8729a97345270497
#
_cell.length_a   1.000
_cell.length_b   1.000
_cell.length_c   1.000
_cell.angle_alpha   90.00
_cell.angle_beta   90.00
_cell.angle_gamma   90.00
#
_symmetry.space_group_name_H-M   'P 1'
#
loop_
_entity.id
_entity.type
_entity.pdbx_description
1 polymer ?
#
loop_
_entity_poly.entity_id
_entity_poly.type
_entity_poly.pdbx_seq_one_letter_code
_entity_poly.pdbx_strand_id
1 'polypeptide(L)'
;LSKLELINKHIEKNEFDESIELYNEILSSKDLDSNYIAVVAIKGAYQLVDIAIKYNNNEYINVINKFISLIDDDLDNYQGNKNELLYLTSILSLNDDSSYKNNSELLSLYENIISNDNISSTIKERVKKIHEFYIFI
;
A
#
# COMPACT_ATOMS: atom_id res chain seq x y z
N LEU A 1 -17.63 14.21 -14.60
CA LEU A 1 -16.31 13.75 -14.10
C LEU A 1 -16.31 12.24 -13.92
N SER A 2 -15.19 11.59 -14.24
CA SER A 2 -15.01 10.18 -13.94
C SER A 2 -14.89 9.95 -12.44
N LYS A 3 -15.11 8.71 -11.99
CA LYS A 3 -14.94 8.37 -10.55
C LYS A 3 -13.52 8.62 -10.09
N LEU A 4 -12.50 8.32 -10.92
CA LEU A 4 -11.11 8.58 -10.57
C LEU A 4 -10.80 10.06 -10.40
N GLU A 5 -11.38 10.91 -11.26
CA GLU A 5 -11.24 12.36 -11.12
C GLU A 5 -11.91 12.87 -9.85
N LEU A 6 -13.10 12.35 -9.52
CA LEU A 6 -13.79 12.69 -8.28
C LEU A 6 -13.02 12.26 -7.05
N ILE A 7 -12.38 11.08 -7.08
CA ILE A 7 -11.52 10.61 -6.01
C ILE A 7 -10.41 11.63 -5.74
N ASN A 8 -9.72 12.08 -6.78
CA ASN A 8 -8.64 13.05 -6.63
C ASN A 8 -9.14 14.36 -6.01
N LYS A 9 -10.31 14.83 -6.42
CA LYS A 9 -10.91 16.04 -5.85
C LYS A 9 -11.26 15.89 -4.37
N HIS A 10 -11.81 14.74 -3.98
CA HIS A 10 -12.12 14.47 -2.57
C HIS A 10 -10.84 14.42 -1.72
N ILE A 11 -9.79 13.79 -2.24
CA ILE A 11 -8.50 13.72 -1.54
C ILE A 11 -7.91 15.12 -1.33
N GLU A 12 -7.97 15.99 -2.34
CA GLU A 12 -7.50 17.37 -2.22
C GLU A 12 -8.24 18.15 -1.13
N LYS A 13 -9.51 17.81 -0.90
CA LYS A 13 -10.36 18.45 0.13
C LYS A 13 -10.31 17.71 1.47
N ASN A 14 -9.47 16.68 1.62
CA ASN A 14 -9.40 15.83 2.80
C ASN A 14 -10.71 15.07 3.09
N GLU A 15 -11.48 14.80 2.06
CA GLU A 15 -12.73 14.03 2.14
C GLU A 15 -12.40 12.56 1.84
N PHE A 16 -11.73 11.89 2.79
CA PHE A 16 -11.14 10.57 2.57
C PHE A 16 -12.19 9.47 2.53
N ASP A 17 -13.24 9.55 3.34
CA ASP A 17 -14.30 8.54 3.35
C ASP A 17 -15.04 8.51 2.02
N GLU A 18 -15.29 9.66 1.42
CA GLU A 18 -15.91 9.78 0.10
C GLU A 18 -15.02 9.17 -0.98
N SER A 19 -13.72 9.37 -0.87
CA SER A 19 -12.75 8.77 -1.80
C SER A 19 -12.77 7.24 -1.70
N ILE A 20 -12.82 6.71 -0.49
CA ILE A 20 -12.87 5.26 -0.24
C ILE A 20 -14.15 4.66 -0.83
N GLU A 21 -15.29 5.32 -0.66
CA GLU A 21 -16.55 4.88 -1.26
C GLU A 21 -16.46 4.76 -2.77
N LEU A 22 -15.86 5.75 -3.42
CA LEU A 22 -15.69 5.74 -4.87
C LEU A 22 -14.74 4.63 -5.32
N TYR A 23 -13.65 4.40 -4.60
CA TYR A 23 -12.78 3.24 -4.88
C TYR A 23 -13.53 1.93 -4.76
N ASN A 24 -14.33 1.77 -3.71
CA ASN A 24 -15.12 0.56 -3.52
C ASN A 24 -16.13 0.36 -4.66
N GLU A 25 -16.76 1.42 -5.15
CA GLU A 25 -17.66 1.34 -6.28
C GLU A 25 -16.94 0.86 -7.55
N ILE A 26 -15.76 1.39 -7.83
CA ILE A 26 -14.96 0.96 -8.98
C ILE A 26 -14.55 -0.52 -8.82
N LEU A 27 -13.99 -0.87 -7.67
CA LEU A 27 -13.39 -2.19 -7.45
C LEU A 27 -14.43 -3.30 -7.29
N SER A 28 -15.68 -2.98 -6.99
CA SER A 28 -16.78 -3.95 -6.89
C SER A 28 -17.54 -4.14 -8.17
N SER A 29 -17.23 -3.39 -9.23
CA SER A 29 -17.87 -3.53 -10.54
C SER A 29 -17.57 -4.91 -11.12
N LYS A 30 -18.58 -5.54 -11.72
CA LYS A 30 -18.43 -6.85 -12.36
C LYS A 30 -17.68 -6.70 -13.70
N ASP A 31 -17.04 -7.77 -14.11
CA ASP A 31 -16.39 -7.87 -15.43
C ASP A 31 -15.20 -6.94 -15.64
N LEU A 32 -14.55 -6.50 -14.55
CA LEU A 32 -13.32 -5.76 -14.67
C LEU A 32 -12.13 -6.70 -14.92
N ASP A 33 -11.24 -6.26 -15.80
CA ASP A 33 -9.97 -6.91 -16.04
C ASP A 33 -9.11 -6.89 -14.75
N SER A 34 -8.47 -8.01 -14.44
CA SER A 34 -7.62 -8.13 -13.24
C SER A 34 -6.46 -7.13 -13.22
N ASN A 35 -5.93 -6.76 -14.40
CA ASN A 35 -4.91 -5.71 -14.51
C ASN A 35 -5.46 -4.35 -14.09
N TYR A 36 -6.67 -4.02 -14.52
CA TYR A 36 -7.31 -2.76 -14.15
C TYR A 36 -7.59 -2.71 -12.65
N ILE A 37 -8.11 -3.80 -12.08
CA ILE A 37 -8.33 -3.91 -10.64
C ILE A 37 -7.03 -3.69 -9.88
N ALA A 38 -5.94 -4.34 -10.31
CA ALA A 38 -4.63 -4.19 -9.68
C ALA A 38 -4.16 -2.74 -9.69
N VAL A 39 -4.24 -2.06 -10.84
CA VAL A 39 -3.81 -0.67 -10.97
C VAL A 39 -4.59 0.25 -10.04
N VAL A 40 -5.92 0.11 -10.01
CA VAL A 40 -6.78 0.96 -9.17
C VAL A 40 -6.54 0.66 -7.69
N ALA A 41 -6.45 -0.62 -7.32
CA ALA A 41 -6.21 -1.03 -5.93
C ALA A 41 -4.84 -0.54 -5.43
N ILE A 42 -3.80 -0.63 -6.26
CA ILE A 42 -2.47 -0.12 -5.94
C ILE A 42 -2.51 1.39 -5.69
N LYS A 43 -3.14 2.13 -6.60
CA LYS A 43 -3.28 3.58 -6.46
C LYS A 43 -3.97 3.94 -5.15
N GLY A 44 -5.11 3.29 -4.86
CA GLY A 44 -5.86 3.54 -3.65
C GLY A 44 -5.07 3.19 -2.40
N ALA A 45 -4.38 2.06 -2.40
CA ALA A 45 -3.57 1.63 -1.26
C ALA A 45 -2.43 2.61 -0.96
N TYR A 46 -1.67 3.05 -1.98
CA TYR A 46 -0.61 4.05 -1.76
C TYR A 46 -1.16 5.37 -1.25
N GLN A 47 -2.30 5.82 -1.78
CA GLN A 47 -2.91 7.06 -1.31
C GLN A 47 -3.30 6.96 0.17
N LEU A 48 -3.88 5.85 0.59
CA LEU A 48 -4.28 5.65 1.99
C LEU A 48 -3.08 5.48 2.91
N VAL A 49 -2.01 4.84 2.45
CA VAL A 49 -0.75 4.77 3.21
C VAL A 49 -0.21 6.18 3.44
N ASP A 50 -0.16 7.01 2.40
CA ASP A 50 0.33 8.39 2.52
C ASP A 50 -0.52 9.20 3.51
N ILE A 51 -1.83 9.04 3.48
CA ILE A 51 -2.75 9.69 4.41
C ILE A 51 -2.49 9.21 5.84
N ALA A 52 -2.32 7.90 6.03
CA ALA A 52 -2.04 7.33 7.35
C ALA A 52 -0.74 7.88 7.95
N ILE A 53 0.29 8.02 7.13
CA ILE A 53 1.58 8.57 7.56
C ILE A 53 1.43 10.06 7.88
N LYS A 54 0.83 10.84 6.97
CA LYS A 54 0.73 12.29 7.09
C LYS A 54 -0.06 12.72 8.32
N TYR A 55 -1.14 12.02 8.62
CA TYR A 55 -2.04 12.39 9.71
C TYR A 55 -1.87 11.50 10.95
N ASN A 56 -0.89 10.59 10.94
CA ASN A 56 -0.65 9.62 12.01
C ASN A 56 -1.96 8.90 12.40
N ASN A 57 -2.67 8.41 11.38
CA ASN A 57 -4.00 7.84 11.52
C ASN A 57 -4.05 6.41 10.98
N ASN A 58 -4.30 5.46 11.86
CA ASN A 58 -4.35 4.03 11.51
C ASN A 58 -5.77 3.54 11.19
N GLU A 59 -6.73 4.46 11.09
CA GLU A 59 -8.13 4.14 10.81
C GLU A 59 -8.33 3.37 9.50
N TYR A 60 -7.46 3.62 8.51
CA TYR A 60 -7.63 3.07 7.17
C TYR A 60 -6.85 1.78 6.91
N ILE A 61 -6.19 1.22 7.91
CA ILE A 61 -5.36 0.00 7.70
C ILE A 61 -6.19 -1.15 7.14
N ASN A 62 -7.41 -1.35 7.63
CA ASN A 62 -8.28 -2.43 7.13
C ASN A 62 -8.66 -2.23 5.67
N VAL A 63 -8.89 -0.99 5.25
CA VAL A 63 -9.19 -0.65 3.86
C VAL A 63 -7.97 -0.90 2.97
N ILE A 64 -6.79 -0.49 3.44
CA ILE A 64 -5.54 -0.72 2.73
C ILE A 64 -5.32 -2.22 2.51
N ASN A 65 -5.52 -3.03 3.56
CA ASN A 65 -5.38 -4.49 3.46
C ASN A 65 -6.37 -5.10 2.48
N LYS A 66 -7.60 -4.59 2.44
CA LYS A 66 -8.59 -5.01 1.45
C LYS A 66 -8.11 -4.72 0.03
N PHE A 67 -7.61 -3.51 -0.22
CA PHE A 67 -7.10 -3.15 -1.55
C PHE A 67 -5.91 -4.03 -1.95
N ILE A 68 -4.98 -4.26 -1.03
CA ILE A 68 -3.83 -5.15 -1.28
C ILE A 68 -4.32 -6.54 -1.68
N SER A 69 -5.33 -7.07 -1.01
CA SER A 69 -5.87 -8.40 -1.29
C SER A 69 -6.50 -8.53 -2.68
N LEU A 70 -6.88 -7.41 -3.30
CA LEU A 70 -7.44 -7.40 -4.65
C LEU A 70 -6.38 -7.46 -5.76
N ILE A 71 -5.10 -7.32 -5.40
CA ILE A 71 -4.00 -7.43 -6.37
C ILE A 71 -3.71 -8.92 -6.60
N ASP A 72 -3.99 -9.39 -7.82
CA ASP A 72 -3.82 -10.79 -8.18
C ASP A 72 -2.34 -11.20 -8.10
N ASP A 73 -2.06 -12.28 -7.37
CA ASP A 73 -0.70 -12.81 -7.21
C ASP A 73 -0.09 -13.34 -8.51
N ASP A 74 -0.93 -13.67 -9.49
CA ASP A 74 -0.47 -14.13 -10.79
C ASP A 74 0.00 -13.01 -11.73
N LEU A 75 -0.20 -11.75 -11.34
CA LEU A 75 0.22 -10.59 -12.12
C LEU A 75 1.63 -10.15 -11.70
N ASP A 76 2.64 -10.67 -12.38
CA ASP A 76 4.05 -10.44 -12.03
C ASP A 76 4.43 -8.96 -12.00
N ASN A 77 3.85 -8.15 -12.88
CA ASN A 77 4.16 -6.72 -13.00
C ASN A 77 3.83 -5.91 -11.75
N TYR A 78 2.92 -6.40 -10.92
CA TYR A 78 2.43 -5.64 -9.76
C TYR A 78 2.91 -6.22 -8.42
N GLN A 79 3.70 -7.32 -8.44
CA GLN A 79 4.12 -7.96 -7.20
C GLN A 79 5.09 -7.09 -6.39
N GLY A 80 5.93 -6.31 -7.05
CA GLY A 80 6.80 -5.35 -6.37
C GLY A 80 6.00 -4.35 -5.56
N ASN A 81 4.98 -3.76 -6.17
CA ASN A 81 4.09 -2.82 -5.49
C ASN A 81 3.32 -3.49 -4.36
N LYS A 82 2.79 -4.69 -4.59
CA LYS A 82 2.07 -5.44 -3.56
C LYS A 82 2.95 -5.71 -2.35
N ASN A 83 4.17 -6.15 -2.57
CA ASN A 83 5.12 -6.45 -1.49
C ASN A 83 5.54 -5.18 -0.73
N GLU A 84 5.76 -4.08 -1.44
CA GLU A 84 6.04 -2.80 -0.78
C GLU A 84 4.87 -2.35 0.08
N LEU A 85 3.64 -2.46 -0.44
CA LEU A 85 2.43 -2.10 0.31
C LEU A 85 2.25 -2.96 1.56
N LEU A 86 2.51 -4.26 1.47
CA LEU A 86 2.48 -5.14 2.63
C LEU A 86 3.51 -4.72 3.68
N TYR A 87 4.71 -4.37 3.25
CA TYR A 87 5.78 -3.89 4.12
C TYR A 87 5.38 -2.59 4.83
N LEU A 88 4.91 -1.60 4.08
CA LEU A 88 4.50 -0.31 4.62
C LEU A 88 3.32 -0.45 5.60
N THR A 89 2.35 -1.28 5.25
CA THR A 89 1.16 -1.51 6.10
C THR A 89 1.55 -2.20 7.40
N SER A 90 2.49 -3.14 7.34
CA SER A 90 3.02 -3.80 8.54
C SER A 90 3.72 -2.82 9.46
N ILE A 91 4.46 -1.84 8.90
CA ILE A 91 5.08 -0.78 9.70
C ILE A 91 4.02 0.09 10.37
N LEU A 92 2.98 0.49 9.63
CA LEU A 92 1.88 1.27 10.18
C LEU A 92 1.15 0.56 11.30
N SER A 93 1.20 -0.77 11.34
CA SER A 93 0.56 -1.59 12.35
C SER A 93 1.42 -1.80 13.60
N LEU A 94 2.66 -1.31 13.61
CA LEU A 94 3.52 -1.41 14.79
C LEU A 94 2.99 -0.53 15.92
N ASN A 95 2.97 -1.07 17.15
CA ASN A 95 2.59 -0.30 18.33
C ASN A 95 3.72 0.63 18.80
N ASP A 96 4.95 0.26 18.50
CA ASP A 96 6.15 1.00 18.88
C ASP A 96 7.19 0.82 17.78
N ASP A 97 7.78 1.93 17.33
CA ASP A 97 8.80 1.91 16.27
C ASP A 97 10.00 1.04 16.62
N SER A 98 10.36 0.96 17.90
CA SER A 98 11.47 0.13 18.36
C SER A 98 11.21 -1.37 18.18
N SER A 99 9.95 -1.78 18.03
CA SER A 99 9.59 -3.18 17.81
C SER A 99 9.94 -3.69 16.42
N TYR A 100 10.26 -2.79 15.48
CA TYR A 100 10.64 -3.16 14.12
C TYR A 100 11.80 -4.15 14.09
N LYS A 101 12.84 -3.89 14.88
CA LYS A 101 14.08 -4.71 14.92
C LYS A 101 13.82 -6.15 15.32
N ASN A 102 12.77 -6.38 16.10
CA ASN A 102 12.45 -7.71 16.66
C ASN A 102 11.24 -8.35 15.96
N ASN A 103 10.74 -7.70 14.90
CA ASN A 103 9.59 -8.21 14.16
C ASN A 103 10.06 -9.12 13.03
N SER A 104 10.02 -10.43 13.25
CA SER A 104 10.51 -11.42 12.28
C SER A 104 9.73 -11.38 10.96
N GLU A 105 8.42 -11.09 11.01
CA GLU A 105 7.60 -10.99 9.81
C GLU A 105 8.01 -9.79 8.94
N LEU A 106 8.21 -8.62 9.55
CA LEU A 106 8.68 -7.43 8.84
C LEU A 106 10.07 -7.62 8.24
N LEU A 107 10.99 -8.21 9.01
CA LEU A 107 12.34 -8.48 8.53
C LEU A 107 12.33 -9.48 7.37
N SER A 108 11.43 -10.46 7.41
CA SER A 108 11.25 -11.41 6.33
C SER A 108 10.69 -10.74 5.07
N LEU A 109 9.70 -9.85 5.22
CA LEU A 109 9.18 -9.08 4.10
C LEU A 109 10.28 -8.22 3.46
N TYR A 110 11.08 -7.57 4.27
CA TYR A 110 12.22 -6.78 3.80
C TYR A 110 13.18 -7.63 2.98
N GLU A 111 13.62 -8.77 3.51
CA GLU A 111 14.55 -9.66 2.81
C GLU A 111 13.97 -10.17 1.49
N ASN A 112 12.69 -10.51 1.48
CA ASN A 112 12.02 -10.99 0.26
C ASN A 112 12.00 -9.91 -0.82
N ILE A 113 11.79 -8.65 -0.44
CA ILE A 113 11.81 -7.53 -1.40
C ILE A 113 13.22 -7.33 -1.95
N ILE A 114 14.22 -7.29 -1.09
CA ILE A 114 15.60 -6.98 -1.47
C ILE A 114 16.19 -8.09 -2.35
N SER A 115 15.86 -9.34 -2.07
CA SER A 115 16.41 -10.49 -2.80
C SER A 115 15.66 -10.84 -4.08
N ASN A 116 14.52 -10.23 -4.35
CA ASN A 116 13.71 -10.54 -5.52
C ASN A 116 14.17 -9.73 -6.73
N ASP A 117 14.79 -10.41 -7.71
CA ASP A 117 15.32 -9.76 -8.91
C ASP A 117 14.23 -9.12 -9.78
N ASN A 118 12.97 -9.54 -9.62
CA ASN A 118 11.85 -9.01 -10.40
C ASN A 118 11.26 -7.72 -9.82
N ILE A 119 11.71 -7.31 -8.64
CA ILE A 119 11.27 -6.05 -8.04
C ILE A 119 12.21 -4.93 -8.49
N SER A 120 11.62 -3.78 -8.86
CA SER A 120 12.38 -2.65 -9.38
C SER A 120 13.38 -2.10 -8.35
N SER A 121 14.48 -1.54 -8.84
CA SER A 121 15.48 -0.89 -8.00
C SER A 121 14.89 0.30 -7.23
N THR A 122 13.93 1.01 -7.83
CA THR A 122 13.25 2.13 -7.18
C THR A 122 12.53 1.71 -5.90
N ILE A 123 11.78 0.62 -5.96
CA ILE A 123 11.09 0.07 -4.78
C ILE A 123 12.11 -0.41 -3.75
N LYS A 124 13.15 -1.13 -4.18
CA LYS A 124 14.19 -1.62 -3.28
C LYS A 124 14.88 -0.49 -2.54
N GLU A 125 15.20 0.61 -3.22
CA GLU A 125 15.85 1.76 -2.59
C GLU A 125 14.95 2.42 -1.54
N ARG A 126 13.66 2.57 -1.85
CA ARG A 126 12.71 3.13 -0.87
C ARG A 126 12.64 2.26 0.40
N VAL A 127 12.54 0.95 0.20
CA VAL A 127 12.44 -0.01 1.30
C VAL A 127 13.74 -0.02 2.12
N LYS A 128 14.90 0.03 1.46
CA LYS A 128 16.20 0.10 2.16
C LYS A 128 16.31 1.32 3.06
N LYS A 129 15.86 2.48 2.58
CA LYS A 129 15.92 3.71 3.39
C LYS A 129 15.04 3.61 4.62
N ILE A 130 13.86 3.02 4.50
CA ILE A 130 12.96 2.82 5.63
C ILE A 130 13.59 1.84 6.62
N HIS A 131 14.13 0.74 6.13
CA HIS A 131 14.79 -0.27 6.96
C HIS A 131 15.95 0.34 7.75
N GLU A 132 16.83 1.10 7.11
CA GLU A 132 17.94 1.77 7.75
C GLU A 132 17.48 2.71 8.87
N PHE A 133 16.42 3.47 8.62
CA PHE A 133 15.84 4.34 9.65
C PHE A 133 15.45 3.55 10.89
N TYR A 134 14.71 2.44 10.73
CA TYR A 134 14.23 1.66 11.87
C TYR A 134 15.32 0.85 12.57
N ILE A 135 16.35 0.44 11.85
CA ILE A 135 17.46 -0.31 12.43
C ILE A 135 18.33 0.58 13.34
N PHE A 136 18.43 1.88 13.04
CA PHE A 136 19.28 2.80 13.74
C PHE A 136 18.59 3.66 14.82
N ILE A 137 17.30 3.48 15.06
CA ILE A 137 16.65 4.17 16.19
C ILE A 137 16.87 3.48 17.54
#